data_33164df045787fc3bae7f9979451e3f7
#
_entry.id   33164df045787fc3bae7f9979451e3f7
#
_cell.length_a   1.000
_cell.length_b   1.000
_cell.length_c   1.000
_cell.angle_alpha   90.00
_cell.angle_beta   90.00
_cell.angle_gamma   90.00
#
_symmetry.space_group_name_H-M   'P 1'
#
loop_
_entity.id
_entity.type
_entity.pdbx_description
1 polymer ?
#
loop_
_entity_poly.entity_id
_entity_poly.type
_entity_poly.pdbx_seq_one_letter_code
_entity_poly.pdbx_strand_id
1 'polypeptide(L)'
;MIHFQPHRKSLEHHRLVANVKQHAWYYALAGLVIILLFLFRKPLIKIFFLLAMLTLGSFSTFYKRFGDIPLGFELMTFFGVVIALTYSLFLGILSVILMTFFSYLITSRVCVTMFLRMVVFVIAVLIGFIFQGFGIATMGLIVSITMNMIFLFLWLVVMRFNPVTAVISTVLNTIINIFLFSTVGVWLFSILG
;
A
#
# COMPACT_ATOMS: atom_id res chain seq x y z
N MET A 1 -45.18 -61.64 9.96
CA MET A 1 -44.80 -60.75 11.11
C MET A 1 -43.87 -59.68 10.56
N ILE A 2 -44.39 -58.45 10.42
CA ILE A 2 -43.58 -57.32 9.94
C ILE A 2 -43.14 -56.54 11.17
N HIS A 3 -41.84 -56.58 11.49
CA HIS A 3 -41.25 -55.81 12.58
C HIS A 3 -41.07 -54.35 12.12
N PHE A 4 -41.98 -53.51 12.57
CA PHE A 4 -41.87 -52.06 12.46
C PHE A 4 -40.74 -51.57 13.35
N GLN A 5 -39.65 -50.99 12.80
CA GLN A 5 -38.61 -50.28 13.56
C GLN A 5 -38.84 -48.73 13.47
N PRO A 6 -39.68 -48.14 14.32
CA PRO A 6 -39.88 -46.67 14.31
C PRO A 6 -38.83 -45.90 15.13
N HIS A 7 -37.94 -46.53 15.87
CA HIS A 7 -37.09 -45.84 16.85
C HIS A 7 -35.79 -45.22 16.35
N ARG A 8 -35.29 -45.59 15.15
CA ARG A 8 -33.95 -45.14 14.72
C ARG A 8 -33.92 -43.66 14.30
N LYS A 9 -34.92 -43.18 13.59
CA LYS A 9 -35.01 -41.79 13.10
C LYS A 9 -35.18 -40.74 14.23
N SER A 10 -35.88 -41.09 15.31
CA SER A 10 -36.10 -40.21 16.44
C SER A 10 -34.84 -39.97 17.27
N LEU A 11 -34.01 -41.02 17.44
CA LEU A 11 -32.74 -40.95 18.16
C LEU A 11 -31.68 -40.12 17.40
N GLU A 12 -31.64 -40.19 16.08
CA GLU A 12 -30.75 -39.35 15.25
C GLU A 12 -31.14 -37.88 15.32
N HIS A 13 -32.43 -37.58 15.30
CA HIS A 13 -32.94 -36.23 15.41
C HIS A 13 -32.64 -35.61 16.78
N HIS A 14 -32.80 -36.35 17.86
CA HIS A 14 -32.43 -35.91 19.21
C HIS A 14 -30.92 -35.65 19.36
N ARG A 15 -30.06 -36.49 18.77
CA ARG A 15 -28.60 -36.30 18.78
C ARG A 15 -28.19 -35.06 18.00
N LEU A 16 -28.81 -34.79 16.85
CA LEU A 16 -28.54 -33.58 16.05
C LEU A 16 -28.95 -32.32 16.79
N VAL A 17 -30.13 -32.33 17.42
CA VAL A 17 -30.63 -31.19 18.21
C VAL A 17 -29.77 -30.93 19.44
N ALA A 18 -29.30 -31.99 20.13
CA ALA A 18 -28.39 -31.85 21.26
C ALA A 18 -27.03 -31.28 20.85
N ASN A 19 -26.45 -31.76 19.75
CA ASN A 19 -25.20 -31.22 19.20
C ASN A 19 -25.34 -29.75 18.77
N VAL A 20 -26.43 -29.36 18.14
CA VAL A 20 -26.68 -27.99 17.76
C VAL A 20 -26.81 -27.08 18.98
N LYS A 21 -27.52 -27.53 20.05
CA LYS A 21 -27.63 -26.78 21.31
C LYS A 21 -26.30 -26.60 22.01
N GLN A 22 -25.46 -27.68 22.06
CA GLN A 22 -24.16 -27.65 22.71
C GLN A 22 -23.17 -26.66 21.99
N HIS A 23 -23.33 -26.47 20.69
CA HIS A 23 -22.45 -25.60 19.90
C HIS A 23 -23.15 -24.31 19.43
N ALA A 24 -24.38 -24.04 19.87
CA ALA A 24 -25.19 -22.89 19.44
C ALA A 24 -24.45 -21.56 19.63
N TRP A 25 -23.68 -21.41 20.70
CA TRP A 25 -22.91 -20.20 20.94
C TRP A 25 -21.76 -20.00 19.93
N TYR A 26 -21.13 -21.08 19.44
CA TYR A 26 -20.12 -20.99 18.37
C TYR A 26 -20.73 -20.52 17.05
N TYR A 27 -21.93 -21.02 16.71
CA TYR A 27 -22.65 -20.57 15.50
C TYR A 27 -23.14 -19.14 15.64
N ALA A 28 -23.59 -18.73 16.83
CA ALA A 28 -23.95 -17.35 17.12
C ALA A 28 -22.73 -16.42 17.03
N LEU A 29 -21.58 -16.81 17.57
CA LEU A 29 -20.34 -16.05 17.50
C LEU A 29 -19.83 -15.97 16.06
N ALA A 30 -19.85 -17.05 15.30
CA ALA A 30 -19.47 -17.07 13.89
C ALA A 30 -20.41 -16.16 13.07
N GLY A 31 -21.71 -16.22 13.30
CA GLY A 31 -22.68 -15.33 12.67
C GLY A 31 -22.42 -13.86 13.01
N LEU A 32 -22.15 -13.54 14.27
CA LEU A 32 -21.80 -12.20 14.71
C LEU A 32 -20.52 -11.70 14.02
N VAL A 33 -19.47 -12.53 13.94
CA VAL A 33 -18.22 -12.19 13.25
C VAL A 33 -18.47 -11.91 11.76
N ILE A 34 -19.27 -12.73 11.09
CA ILE A 34 -19.63 -12.54 9.68
C ILE A 34 -20.38 -11.21 9.49
N ILE A 35 -21.35 -10.91 10.36
CA ILE A 35 -22.10 -9.63 10.33
C ILE A 35 -21.13 -8.46 10.57
N LEU A 36 -20.24 -8.54 11.54
CA LEU A 36 -19.25 -7.51 11.80
C LEU A 36 -18.30 -7.30 10.61
N LEU A 37 -17.81 -8.39 10.01
CA LEU A 37 -16.97 -8.31 8.80
C LEU A 37 -17.71 -7.66 7.64
N PHE A 38 -19.00 -7.93 7.49
CA PHE A 38 -19.82 -7.32 6.45
C PHE A 38 -20.07 -5.83 6.71
N LEU A 39 -20.40 -5.46 7.94
CA LEU A 39 -20.61 -4.07 8.37
C LEU A 39 -19.33 -3.22 8.24
N PHE A 40 -18.19 -3.79 8.63
CA PHE A 40 -16.89 -3.12 8.60
C PHE A 40 -16.10 -3.36 7.30
N ARG A 41 -16.73 -3.90 6.25
CA ARG A 41 -16.07 -4.22 4.97
C ARG A 41 -15.30 -3.04 4.39
N LYS A 42 -15.94 -1.85 4.30
CA LYS A 42 -15.30 -0.66 3.72
C LYS A 42 -14.05 -0.20 4.51
N PRO A 43 -14.12 0.02 5.84
CA PRO A 43 -12.94 0.40 6.60
C PRO A 43 -11.87 -0.68 6.62
N LEU A 44 -12.23 -1.98 6.67
CA LEU A 44 -11.27 -3.08 6.62
C LEU A 44 -10.49 -3.11 5.29
N ILE A 45 -11.18 -2.91 4.16
CA ILE A 45 -10.54 -2.80 2.85
C ILE A 45 -9.55 -1.62 2.84
N LYS A 46 -9.95 -0.45 3.34
CA LYS A 46 -9.08 0.72 3.41
C LYS A 46 -7.82 0.44 4.25
N ILE A 47 -7.98 -0.14 5.44
CA ILE A 47 -6.85 -0.51 6.31
C ILE A 47 -5.93 -1.52 5.62
N PHE A 48 -6.49 -2.55 4.97
CA PHE A 48 -5.72 -3.54 4.24
C PHE A 48 -4.87 -2.91 3.13
N PHE A 49 -5.48 -2.04 2.30
CA PHE A 49 -4.74 -1.34 1.25
C PHE A 49 -3.68 -0.40 1.81
N LEU A 50 -3.96 0.31 2.90
CA LEU A 50 -2.97 1.17 3.57
C LEU A 50 -1.75 0.36 4.01
N LEU A 51 -1.95 -0.76 4.71
CA LEU A 51 -0.87 -1.64 5.14
C LEU A 51 -0.11 -2.25 3.97
N ALA A 52 -0.82 -2.68 2.92
CA ALA A 52 -0.21 -3.20 1.70
C ALA A 52 0.69 -2.15 1.01
N MET A 53 0.21 -0.90 0.86
CA MET A 53 0.99 0.19 0.28
C MET A 53 2.23 0.53 1.12
N LEU A 54 2.09 0.59 2.46
CA LEU A 54 3.23 0.82 3.37
C LEU A 54 4.28 -0.28 3.24
N THR A 55 3.84 -1.54 3.20
CA THR A 55 4.75 -2.68 3.07
C THR A 55 5.44 -2.68 1.70
N LEU A 56 4.68 -2.61 0.61
CA LEU A 56 5.24 -2.60 -0.75
C LEU A 56 6.16 -1.39 -0.98
N GLY A 57 5.80 -0.21 -0.48
CA GLY A 57 6.64 0.98 -0.55
C GLY A 57 7.95 0.79 0.19
N SER A 58 7.93 0.25 1.40
CA SER A 58 9.15 -0.01 2.20
C SER A 58 10.09 -1.03 1.53
N PHE A 59 9.52 -2.07 0.91
CA PHE A 59 10.30 -3.10 0.22
C PHE A 59 10.71 -2.73 -1.21
N SER A 60 10.16 -1.66 -1.79
CA SER A 60 10.42 -1.29 -3.19
C SER A 60 11.90 -1.05 -3.51
N THR A 61 12.72 -0.71 -2.51
CA THR A 61 14.16 -0.48 -2.67
C THR A 61 15.03 -1.66 -2.22
N PHE A 62 14.42 -2.78 -1.83
CA PHE A 62 15.14 -3.96 -1.32
C PHE A 62 16.20 -4.51 -2.29
N TYR A 63 15.98 -4.36 -3.60
CA TYR A 63 16.94 -4.74 -4.63
C TYR A 63 18.31 -4.04 -4.47
N LYS A 64 18.35 -2.84 -3.87
CA LYS A 64 19.59 -2.10 -3.58
C LYS A 64 20.51 -2.81 -2.58
N ARG A 65 20.02 -3.81 -1.86
CA ARG A 65 20.82 -4.65 -0.98
C ARG A 65 21.77 -5.58 -1.77
N PHE A 66 21.36 -6.00 -2.96
CA PHE A 66 22.10 -6.95 -3.79
C PHE A 66 23.07 -6.29 -4.76
N GLY A 67 23.01 -4.97 -4.92
CA GLY A 67 23.89 -4.20 -5.79
C GLY A 67 23.40 -2.77 -5.99
N ASP A 68 24.31 -1.90 -6.42
CA ASP A 68 23.99 -0.50 -6.74
C ASP A 68 23.42 -0.37 -8.17
N ILE A 69 22.46 -1.22 -8.51
CA ILE A 69 21.82 -1.20 -9.82
C ILE A 69 20.91 0.05 -9.89
N PRO A 70 21.10 0.93 -10.85
CA PRO A 70 20.31 2.18 -10.96
C PRO A 70 18.93 1.93 -11.60
N LEU A 71 18.16 1.00 -11.02
CA LEU A 71 16.83 0.68 -11.57
C LEU A 71 15.80 1.81 -11.37
N GLY A 72 16.07 2.77 -10.47
CA GLY A 72 15.15 3.88 -10.22
C GLY A 72 13.75 3.48 -9.73
N PHE A 73 13.56 2.21 -9.32
CA PHE A 73 12.25 1.70 -8.92
C PHE A 73 11.96 2.09 -7.46
N GLU A 74 11.19 3.14 -7.27
CA GLU A 74 10.79 3.64 -5.95
C GLU A 74 9.28 3.91 -5.91
N LEU A 75 8.54 3.03 -5.25
CA LEU A 75 7.07 3.12 -5.13
C LEU A 75 6.60 4.12 -4.06
N MET A 76 7.53 4.67 -3.26
CA MET A 76 7.20 5.52 -2.10
C MET A 76 6.46 6.79 -2.52
N THR A 77 6.87 7.43 -3.62
CA THR A 77 6.20 8.62 -4.17
C THR A 77 4.77 8.30 -4.56
N PHE A 78 4.58 7.24 -5.33
CA PHE A 78 3.28 6.81 -5.81
C PHE A 78 2.34 6.50 -4.64
N PHE A 79 2.74 5.62 -3.73
CA PHE A 79 1.90 5.26 -2.59
C PHE A 79 1.67 6.42 -1.63
N GLY A 80 2.68 7.25 -1.37
CA GLY A 80 2.53 8.42 -0.52
C GLY A 80 1.48 9.39 -1.02
N VAL A 81 1.50 9.70 -2.31
CA VAL A 81 0.50 10.56 -2.95
C VAL A 81 -0.88 9.91 -2.95
N VAL A 82 -0.99 8.62 -3.31
CA VAL A 82 -2.27 7.90 -3.27
C VAL A 82 -2.86 7.89 -1.87
N ILE A 83 -2.06 7.62 -0.83
CA ILE A 83 -2.51 7.65 0.57
C ILE A 83 -2.97 9.06 0.96
N ALA A 84 -2.23 10.10 0.57
CA ALA A 84 -2.61 11.49 0.87
C ALA A 84 -3.98 11.86 0.31
N LEU A 85 -4.29 11.40 -0.88
CA LEU A 85 -5.53 11.71 -1.59
C LEU A 85 -6.71 10.86 -1.16
N THR A 86 -6.48 9.59 -0.78
CA THR A 86 -7.55 8.65 -0.43
C THR A 86 -7.90 8.64 1.06
N TYR A 87 -6.95 9.00 1.93
CA TYR A 87 -7.14 8.98 3.38
C TYR A 87 -7.03 10.39 3.98
N SER A 88 -5.83 10.96 3.99
CA SER A 88 -5.57 12.35 4.42
C SER A 88 -4.13 12.75 4.09
N LEU A 89 -3.91 14.05 3.93
CA LEU A 89 -2.56 14.60 3.72
C LEU A 89 -1.59 14.20 4.85
N PHE A 90 -2.05 14.23 6.10
CA PHE A 90 -1.23 13.83 7.25
C PHE A 90 -0.77 12.36 7.15
N LEU A 91 -1.68 11.44 6.82
CA LEU A 91 -1.35 10.02 6.62
C LEU A 91 -0.43 9.82 5.42
N GLY A 92 -0.58 10.58 4.34
CA GLY A 92 0.33 10.57 3.20
C GLY A 92 1.75 10.96 3.59
N ILE A 93 1.92 12.06 4.32
CA ILE A 93 3.23 12.52 4.81
C ILE A 93 3.84 11.50 5.78
N LEU A 94 3.06 11.03 6.76
CA LEU A 94 3.53 10.02 7.72
C LEU A 94 3.96 8.73 7.01
N SER A 95 3.19 8.30 6.01
CA SER A 95 3.48 7.08 5.26
C SER A 95 4.80 7.14 4.50
N VAL A 96 5.12 8.26 3.82
CA VAL A 96 6.39 8.38 3.10
C VAL A 96 7.59 8.44 4.05
N ILE A 97 7.43 9.05 5.22
CA ILE A 97 8.46 9.06 6.26
C ILE A 97 8.71 7.63 6.74
N LEU A 98 7.65 6.88 7.10
CA LEU A 98 7.76 5.51 7.57
C LEU A 98 8.31 4.57 6.48
N MET A 99 7.80 4.64 5.25
CA MET A 99 8.29 3.82 4.13
C MET A 99 9.78 4.08 3.88
N THR A 100 10.21 5.34 3.88
CA THR A 100 11.62 5.69 3.70
C THR A 100 12.46 5.15 4.85
N PHE A 101 12.05 5.38 6.09
CA PHE A 101 12.75 4.88 7.27
C PHE A 101 12.93 3.36 7.25
N PHE A 102 11.84 2.62 7.07
CA PHE A 102 11.90 1.15 6.99
C PHE A 102 12.73 0.65 5.81
N SER A 103 12.63 1.31 4.65
CA SER A 103 13.45 0.97 3.49
C SER A 103 14.94 1.07 3.78
N TYR A 104 15.37 2.11 4.47
CA TYR A 104 16.78 2.28 4.85
C TYR A 104 17.22 1.31 5.95
N LEU A 105 16.33 0.95 6.88
CA LEU A 105 16.59 -0.11 7.86
C LEU A 105 16.78 -1.47 7.17
N ILE A 106 15.88 -1.83 6.25
CA ILE A 106 15.92 -3.11 5.52
C ILE A 106 17.21 -3.21 4.67
N THR A 107 17.62 -2.10 4.06
CA THR A 107 18.84 -2.08 3.25
C THR A 107 20.13 -1.89 4.07
N SER A 108 19.99 -1.67 5.40
CA SER A 108 21.13 -1.41 6.32
C SER A 108 22.01 -0.22 5.89
N ARG A 109 21.41 0.81 5.28
CA ARG A 109 22.12 1.99 4.72
C ARG A 109 21.68 3.31 5.37
N VAL A 110 21.42 3.29 6.68
CA VAL A 110 21.00 4.52 7.40
C VAL A 110 22.11 5.58 7.29
N CYS A 111 21.82 6.68 6.63
CA CYS A 111 22.75 7.77 6.36
C CYS A 111 22.02 9.11 6.17
N VAL A 112 22.77 10.19 6.08
CA VAL A 112 22.23 11.56 5.89
C VAL A 112 21.32 11.65 4.64
N THR A 113 21.61 10.87 3.59
CA THR A 113 20.80 10.84 2.38
C THR A 113 19.36 10.36 2.62
N MET A 114 19.10 9.58 3.68
CA MET A 114 17.76 9.19 4.08
C MET A 114 16.89 10.41 4.41
N PHE A 115 17.41 11.36 5.18
CA PHE A 115 16.68 12.57 5.54
C PHE A 115 16.38 13.45 4.33
N LEU A 116 17.36 13.61 3.43
CA LEU A 116 17.14 14.34 2.18
C LEU A 116 16.03 13.71 1.34
N ARG A 117 16.00 12.38 1.23
CA ARG A 117 14.93 11.66 0.52
C ARG A 117 13.58 11.81 1.19
N MET A 118 13.52 11.76 2.53
CA MET A 118 12.27 12.01 3.26
C MET A 118 11.69 13.37 2.91
N VAL A 119 12.52 14.42 2.91
CA VAL A 119 12.09 15.76 2.54
C VAL A 119 11.55 15.81 1.11
N VAL A 120 12.24 15.21 0.15
CA VAL A 120 11.79 15.19 -1.26
C VAL A 120 10.48 14.44 -1.41
N PHE A 121 10.29 13.31 -0.74
CA PHE A 121 9.03 12.56 -0.78
C PHE A 121 7.88 13.32 -0.12
N VAL A 122 8.12 14.06 0.96
CA VAL A 122 7.13 14.94 1.57
C VAL A 122 6.73 16.05 0.58
N ILE A 123 7.69 16.66 -0.09
CA ILE A 123 7.42 17.67 -1.14
C ILE A 123 6.59 17.06 -2.27
N ALA A 124 6.89 15.82 -2.71
CA ALA A 124 6.12 15.13 -3.72
C ALA A 124 4.66 14.92 -3.32
N VAL A 125 4.42 14.52 -2.05
CA VAL A 125 3.06 14.37 -1.49
C VAL A 125 2.32 15.70 -1.44
N LEU A 126 2.99 16.78 -1.03
CA LEU A 126 2.40 18.12 -1.00
C LEU A 126 2.02 18.62 -2.41
N ILE A 127 2.91 18.42 -3.39
CA ILE A 127 2.62 18.75 -4.79
C ILE A 127 1.42 17.95 -5.29
N GLY A 128 1.39 16.61 -5.05
CA GLY A 128 0.26 15.77 -5.41
C GLY A 128 -1.05 16.25 -4.81
N PHE A 129 -1.04 16.65 -3.55
CA PHE A 129 -2.22 17.16 -2.86
C PHE A 129 -2.68 18.52 -3.42
N ILE A 130 -1.76 19.43 -3.73
CA ILE A 130 -2.09 20.75 -4.33
C ILE A 130 -2.72 20.58 -5.71
N PHE A 131 -2.20 19.65 -6.51
CA PHE A 131 -2.65 19.42 -7.89
C PHE A 131 -3.75 18.35 -8.03
N GLN A 132 -4.40 17.94 -6.94
CA GLN A 132 -5.44 16.90 -6.94
C GLN A 132 -6.62 17.19 -7.90
N GLY A 133 -6.91 18.46 -8.19
CA GLY A 133 -7.98 18.86 -9.09
C GLY A 133 -7.76 18.55 -10.58
N PHE A 134 -6.53 18.22 -11.00
CA PHE A 134 -6.19 17.95 -12.41
C PHE A 134 -6.40 16.50 -12.86
N GLY A 135 -6.94 15.65 -12.00
CA GLY A 135 -7.05 14.22 -12.27
C GLY A 135 -5.73 13.47 -12.03
N ILE A 136 -5.85 12.17 -11.72
CA ILE A 136 -4.74 11.35 -11.18
C ILE A 136 -3.57 11.23 -12.16
N ALA A 137 -3.84 11.02 -13.46
CA ALA A 137 -2.80 10.83 -14.45
C ALA A 137 -1.98 12.11 -14.66
N THR A 138 -2.66 13.27 -14.81
CA THR A 138 -1.99 14.58 -15.00
C THR A 138 -1.23 14.98 -13.73
N MET A 139 -1.85 14.85 -12.57
CA MET A 139 -1.21 15.09 -11.28
C MET A 139 0.03 14.18 -11.11
N GLY A 140 -0.10 12.90 -11.42
CA GLY A 140 1.00 11.94 -11.37
C GLY A 140 2.16 12.31 -12.27
N LEU A 141 1.88 12.84 -13.47
CA LEU A 141 2.90 13.36 -14.38
C LEU A 141 3.64 14.56 -13.77
N ILE A 142 2.92 15.54 -13.21
CA ILE A 142 3.50 16.71 -12.57
C ILE A 142 4.39 16.28 -11.39
N VAL A 143 3.87 15.44 -10.50
CA VAL A 143 4.63 14.94 -9.33
C VAL A 143 5.88 14.19 -9.79
N SER A 144 5.75 13.27 -10.76
CA SER A 144 6.86 12.44 -11.22
C SER A 144 7.98 13.26 -11.83
N ILE A 145 7.65 14.23 -12.70
CA ILE A 145 8.66 15.10 -13.32
C ILE A 145 9.33 15.98 -12.25
N THR A 146 8.53 16.69 -11.45
CA THR A 146 9.06 17.65 -10.47
C THR A 146 9.96 16.96 -9.45
N MET A 147 9.50 15.84 -8.88
CA MET A 147 10.26 15.07 -7.89
C MET A 147 11.57 14.54 -8.48
N ASN A 148 11.53 13.98 -9.68
CA ASN A 148 12.71 13.40 -10.29
C ASN A 148 13.72 14.49 -10.73
N MET A 149 13.28 15.69 -11.09
CA MET A 149 14.16 16.85 -11.32
C MET A 149 14.85 17.28 -10.02
N ILE A 150 14.12 17.32 -8.88
CA ILE A 150 14.72 17.61 -7.57
C ILE A 150 15.78 16.55 -7.22
N PHE A 151 15.48 15.27 -7.42
CA PHE A 151 16.46 14.20 -7.16
C PHE A 151 17.66 14.29 -8.07
N LEU A 152 17.48 14.56 -9.37
CA LEU A 152 18.57 14.71 -10.31
C LEU A 152 19.50 15.84 -9.87
N PHE A 153 18.94 17.00 -9.50
CA PHE A 153 19.71 18.12 -8.96
C PHE A 153 20.50 17.72 -7.70
N LEU A 154 19.84 17.09 -6.72
CA LEU A 154 20.48 16.65 -5.48
C LEU A 154 21.61 15.64 -5.75
N TRP A 155 21.41 14.69 -6.65
CA TRP A 155 22.42 13.68 -6.98
C TRP A 155 23.64 14.28 -7.68
N LEU A 156 23.44 15.19 -8.62
CA LEU A 156 24.53 15.80 -9.36
C LEU A 156 25.28 16.85 -8.54
N VAL A 157 24.55 17.73 -7.84
CA VAL A 157 25.14 18.91 -7.18
C VAL A 157 25.58 18.57 -5.76
N VAL A 158 24.71 17.92 -4.97
CA VAL A 158 24.96 17.70 -3.55
C VAL A 158 25.76 16.41 -3.30
N MET A 159 25.38 15.33 -3.97
CA MET A 159 25.99 14.01 -3.73
C MET A 159 27.12 13.66 -4.70
N ARG A 160 27.31 14.43 -5.76
CA ARG A 160 28.36 14.23 -6.77
C ARG A 160 28.37 12.82 -7.37
N PHE A 161 27.18 12.26 -7.60
CA PHE A 161 27.05 10.96 -8.27
C PHE A 161 27.49 11.03 -9.73
N ASN A 162 27.81 9.86 -10.29
CA ASN A 162 28.08 9.76 -11.73
C ASN A 162 26.87 10.26 -12.53
N PRO A 163 27.05 11.26 -13.42
CA PRO A 163 25.94 11.88 -14.15
C PRO A 163 25.15 10.87 -14.98
N VAL A 164 25.80 9.92 -15.63
CA VAL A 164 25.13 8.90 -16.46
C VAL A 164 24.20 8.06 -15.63
N THR A 165 24.67 7.55 -14.48
CA THR A 165 23.87 6.74 -13.55
C THR A 165 22.70 7.54 -12.98
N ALA A 166 22.94 8.82 -12.63
CA ALA A 166 21.88 9.70 -12.10
C ALA A 166 20.78 9.93 -13.13
N VAL A 167 21.13 10.24 -14.39
CA VAL A 167 20.16 10.47 -15.46
C VAL A 167 19.37 9.21 -15.79
N ILE A 168 20.03 8.06 -15.95
CA ILE A 168 19.34 6.79 -16.24
C ILE A 168 18.35 6.46 -15.14
N SER A 169 18.77 6.52 -13.86
CA SER A 169 17.87 6.24 -12.72
C SER A 169 16.68 7.18 -12.68
N THR A 170 16.90 8.48 -12.94
CA THR A 170 15.85 9.51 -12.96
C THR A 170 14.83 9.24 -14.07
N VAL A 171 15.29 8.97 -15.29
CA VAL A 171 14.43 8.69 -16.44
C VAL A 171 13.59 7.42 -16.18
N LEU A 172 14.20 6.33 -15.73
CA LEU A 172 13.50 5.09 -15.42
C LEU A 172 12.45 5.30 -14.33
N ASN A 173 12.80 5.99 -13.24
CA ASN A 173 11.86 6.28 -12.16
C ASN A 173 10.70 7.16 -12.63
N THR A 174 10.96 8.14 -13.50
CA THR A 174 9.91 8.99 -14.08
C THR A 174 8.92 8.16 -14.90
N ILE A 175 9.42 7.31 -15.80
CA ILE A 175 8.59 6.46 -16.67
C ILE A 175 7.73 5.50 -15.80
N ILE A 176 8.34 4.85 -14.81
CA ILE A 176 7.63 3.94 -13.92
C ILE A 176 6.53 4.66 -13.14
N ASN A 177 6.83 5.82 -12.57
CA ASN A 177 5.83 6.58 -11.81
C ASN A 177 4.69 7.07 -12.70
N ILE A 178 4.96 7.58 -13.92
CA ILE A 178 3.92 7.96 -14.87
C ILE A 178 3.02 6.76 -15.19
N PHE A 179 3.60 5.59 -15.46
CA PHE A 179 2.85 4.36 -15.70
C PHE A 179 1.98 3.98 -14.49
N LEU A 180 2.53 4.02 -13.29
CA LEU A 180 1.80 3.70 -12.06
C LEU A 180 0.63 4.65 -11.82
N PHE A 181 0.80 5.95 -11.98
CA PHE A 181 -0.28 6.90 -11.79
C PHE A 181 -1.37 6.78 -12.86
N SER A 182 -0.99 6.52 -14.12
CA SER A 182 -1.95 6.41 -15.22
C SER A 182 -2.73 5.09 -15.24
N THR A 183 -2.21 4.02 -14.65
CA THR A 183 -2.85 2.70 -14.64
C THR A 183 -3.32 2.29 -13.24
N VAL A 184 -2.37 1.98 -12.35
CA VAL A 184 -2.66 1.49 -11.00
C VAL A 184 -3.31 2.57 -10.14
N GLY A 185 -2.91 3.83 -10.30
CA GLY A 185 -3.49 4.97 -9.58
C GLY A 185 -4.98 5.12 -9.88
N VAL A 186 -5.36 5.12 -11.13
CA VAL A 186 -6.77 5.21 -11.56
C VAL A 186 -7.60 4.07 -10.95
N TRP A 187 -7.07 2.85 -10.99
CA TRP A 187 -7.74 1.67 -10.42
C TRP A 187 -7.87 1.75 -8.89
N LEU A 188 -6.80 2.13 -8.17
CA LEU A 188 -6.85 2.28 -6.71
C LEU A 188 -7.87 3.34 -6.28
N PHE A 189 -7.95 4.45 -7.00
CA PHE A 189 -8.93 5.49 -6.73
C PHE A 189 -10.37 5.02 -6.95
N SER A 190 -10.64 4.17 -7.93
CA SER A 190 -11.98 3.61 -8.15
C SER A 190 -12.44 2.69 -7.02
N ILE A 191 -11.50 2.09 -6.27
CA ILE A 191 -11.81 1.18 -5.15
C ILE A 191 -11.89 1.92 -3.81
N LEU A 192 -10.99 2.88 -3.59
CA LEU A 192 -10.78 3.52 -2.29
C LEU A 192 -11.52 4.86 -2.14
N GLY A 193 -11.80 5.55 -3.24
CA GLY A 193 -12.57 6.79 -3.29
C GLY A 193 -14.04 6.49 -3.24
#